data_99b661d5ba38a13ab9403762b0e45290
#
_entry.id   99b661d5ba38a13ab9403762b0e45290
#
_cell.length_a   1.000
_cell.length_b   1.000
_cell.length_c   1.000
_cell.angle_alpha   90.00
_cell.angle_beta   90.00
_cell.angle_gamma   90.00
#
_symmetry.space_group_name_H-M   'P 1'
#
loop_
_entity.id
_entity.type
_entity.pdbx_description
1 polymer ?
#
loop_
_entity_poly.entity_id
_entity_poly.type
_entity_poly.pdbx_seq_one_letter_code
_entity_poly.pdbx_strand_id
1 'polypeptide(L)'
;LSNYLGGTNPLRNRPGVPLIYPFGCNESQKLAVETAFVNGIMIIEGPPGTGKTQTILNIIANLIVQNKTVAIVSNTNSAVLNVQEKLQKYGYGMVVALLGNSNNIQTFFGDLKEQPIDKGFELSKEELAEAESVVENLDTILTQCFQYKNKLAILKTQLLDAEIEFSHIKSEQPISENIKAELDKKFYRKWACNKALKLK
;
A
#
# COMPACT_ATOMS: atom_id res chain seq x y z
N LEU A 1 -24.23 2.81 12.01
CA LEU A 1 -24.14 4.19 12.48
C LEU A 1 -24.56 4.27 13.96
N SER A 2 -25.67 3.61 14.36
CA SER A 2 -26.18 3.59 15.74
C SER A 2 -25.11 3.09 16.74
N ASN A 3 -24.42 2.00 16.46
CA ASN A 3 -23.36 1.45 17.32
C ASN A 3 -22.17 2.40 17.47
N TYR A 4 -21.85 3.14 16.40
CA TYR A 4 -20.78 4.15 16.42
C TYR A 4 -21.16 5.36 17.28
N LEU A 5 -22.38 5.87 17.13
CA LEU A 5 -22.91 6.98 17.93
C LEU A 5 -23.05 6.58 19.41
N GLY A 6 -23.26 5.30 19.69
CA GLY A 6 -23.27 4.72 21.03
C GLY A 6 -21.88 4.41 21.63
N GLY A 7 -20.80 4.80 20.94
CA GLY A 7 -19.42 4.56 21.41
C GLY A 7 -18.91 3.14 21.24
N THR A 8 -19.67 2.27 20.57
CA THR A 8 -19.24 0.89 20.26
C THR A 8 -18.78 0.81 18.81
N ASN A 9 -17.49 0.54 18.60
CA ASN A 9 -16.96 0.23 17.27
C ASN A 9 -16.87 -1.29 17.11
N PRO A 10 -17.83 -1.93 16.42
CA PRO A 10 -17.79 -3.38 16.28
C PRO A 10 -16.59 -3.78 15.43
N LEU A 11 -15.65 -4.50 16.03
CA LEU A 11 -14.58 -5.15 15.28
C LEU A 11 -15.22 -6.17 14.32
N ARG A 12 -14.80 -6.14 13.07
CA ARG A 12 -15.17 -7.13 12.08
C ARG A 12 -14.10 -8.23 12.08
N ASN A 13 -14.51 -9.47 11.85
CA ASN A 13 -13.55 -10.52 11.56
C ASN A 13 -12.81 -10.18 10.26
N ARG A 14 -11.53 -10.50 10.22
CA ARG A 14 -10.78 -10.39 8.96
C ARG A 14 -11.51 -11.15 7.85
N PRO A 15 -11.49 -10.63 6.61
CA PRO A 15 -12.04 -11.38 5.47
C PRO A 15 -11.41 -12.77 5.41
N GLY A 16 -12.20 -13.78 5.04
CA GLY A 16 -11.69 -15.12 4.75
C GLY A 16 -10.89 -15.20 3.43
N VAL A 17 -10.82 -14.09 2.70
CA VAL A 17 -10.12 -13.95 1.42
C VAL A 17 -8.90 -13.06 1.64
N PRO A 18 -7.72 -13.40 1.08
CA PRO A 18 -6.51 -12.58 1.21
C PRO A 18 -6.72 -11.20 0.59
N LEU A 19 -6.09 -10.16 1.18
CA LEU A 19 -6.18 -8.80 0.67
C LEU A 19 -5.25 -8.60 -0.53
N ILE A 20 -5.75 -7.87 -1.53
CA ILE A 20 -5.02 -7.55 -2.76
C ILE A 20 -4.66 -6.06 -2.81
N TYR A 21 -3.56 -5.74 -3.50
CA TYR A 21 -3.05 -4.37 -3.66
C TYR A 21 -2.77 -4.02 -5.12
N PRO A 22 -3.79 -4.10 -6.02
CA PRO A 22 -3.58 -3.94 -7.46
C PRO A 22 -3.06 -2.56 -7.87
N PHE A 23 -3.25 -1.56 -7.01
CA PHE A 23 -2.77 -0.19 -7.25
C PHE A 23 -1.41 0.08 -6.58
N GLY A 24 -0.74 -0.98 -6.06
CA GLY A 24 0.48 -0.85 -5.26
C GLY A 24 0.21 -0.27 -3.87
N CYS A 25 1.18 -0.39 -2.97
CA CYS A 25 1.10 0.17 -1.63
C CYS A 25 2.49 0.37 -1.02
N ASN A 26 2.59 1.25 -0.04
CA ASN A 26 3.65 1.25 0.94
C ASN A 26 3.14 0.61 2.25
N GLU A 27 4.01 0.46 3.24
CA GLU A 27 3.67 -0.21 4.50
C GLU A 27 2.52 0.46 5.25
N SER A 28 2.51 1.79 5.35
CA SER A 28 1.43 2.53 6.02
C SER A 28 0.10 2.44 5.26
N GLN A 29 0.13 2.41 3.94
CA GLN A 29 -1.05 2.19 3.11
C GLN A 29 -1.57 0.75 3.24
N LYS A 30 -0.67 -0.25 3.28
CA LYS A 30 -1.03 -1.64 3.56
C LYS A 30 -1.75 -1.76 4.90
N LEU A 31 -1.16 -1.21 5.96
CA LEU A 31 -1.76 -1.19 7.29
C LEU A 31 -3.13 -0.49 7.30
N ALA A 32 -3.27 0.63 6.57
CA ALA A 32 -4.55 1.32 6.46
C ALA A 32 -5.61 0.45 5.77
N VAL A 33 -5.27 -0.26 4.69
CA VAL A 33 -6.18 -1.20 4.03
C VAL A 33 -6.58 -2.31 5.01
N GLU A 34 -5.62 -2.98 5.66
CA GLU A 34 -5.90 -4.05 6.65
C GLU A 34 -6.83 -3.56 7.77
N THR A 35 -6.55 -2.35 8.29
CA THR A 35 -7.34 -1.73 9.35
C THR A 35 -8.78 -1.45 8.92
N ALA A 36 -9.01 -1.07 7.66
CA ALA A 36 -10.34 -0.82 7.11
C ALA A 36 -11.23 -2.08 7.12
N PHE A 37 -10.64 -3.26 7.00
CA PHE A 37 -11.38 -4.53 7.00
C PHE A 37 -11.63 -5.09 8.40
N VAL A 38 -10.90 -4.64 9.39
CA VAL A 38 -11.08 -5.06 10.79
C VAL A 38 -12.02 -4.13 11.55
N ASN A 39 -12.01 -2.83 11.22
CA ASN A 39 -12.81 -1.82 11.90
C ASN A 39 -14.08 -1.48 11.13
N GLY A 40 -15.17 -1.20 11.86
CA GLY A 40 -16.43 -0.75 11.28
C GLY A 40 -16.36 0.67 10.71
N ILE A 41 -15.49 1.52 11.26
CA ILE A 41 -15.24 2.90 10.85
C ILE A 41 -13.75 3.16 10.97
N MET A 42 -13.19 3.83 9.96
CA MET A 42 -11.79 4.24 9.93
C MET A 42 -11.67 5.64 9.34
N ILE A 43 -10.75 6.41 9.88
CA ILE A 43 -10.36 7.73 9.36
C ILE A 43 -8.95 7.60 8.79
N ILE A 44 -8.76 8.04 7.53
CA ILE A 44 -7.45 8.07 6.87
C ILE A 44 -7.05 9.53 6.66
N GLU A 45 -6.06 9.97 7.39
CA GLU A 45 -5.50 11.30 7.29
C GLU A 45 -4.11 11.27 6.65
N GLY A 46 -3.73 12.39 6.05
CA GLY A 46 -2.38 12.56 5.48
C GLY A 46 -2.31 13.81 4.59
N PRO A 47 -1.13 14.41 4.45
CA PRO A 47 -0.92 15.54 3.55
C PRO A 47 -1.14 15.15 2.08
N PRO A 48 -1.27 16.13 1.17
CA PRO A 48 -1.30 15.86 -0.27
C PRO A 48 -0.08 15.03 -0.71
N GLY A 49 -0.27 14.11 -1.65
CA GLY A 49 0.81 13.25 -2.17
C GLY A 49 1.11 11.98 -1.37
N THR A 50 0.51 11.76 -0.20
CA THR A 50 0.74 10.53 0.61
C THR A 50 0.06 9.27 0.06
N GLY A 51 -0.67 9.39 -1.05
CA GLY A 51 -1.32 8.24 -1.69
C GLY A 51 -2.67 7.84 -1.09
N LYS A 52 -3.39 8.76 -0.41
CA LYS A 52 -4.76 8.51 0.11
C LYS A 52 -5.70 7.90 -0.93
N THR A 53 -5.71 8.45 -2.16
CA THR A 53 -6.53 7.90 -3.25
C THR A 53 -6.12 6.47 -3.61
N GLN A 54 -4.83 6.15 -3.59
CA GLN A 54 -4.32 4.80 -3.83
C GLN A 54 -4.79 3.81 -2.76
N THR A 55 -4.79 4.23 -1.49
CA THR A 55 -5.35 3.45 -0.38
C THR A 55 -6.84 3.20 -0.58
N ILE A 56 -7.61 4.23 -0.94
CA ILE A 56 -9.05 4.12 -1.25
C ILE A 56 -9.28 3.12 -2.40
N LEU A 57 -8.52 3.19 -3.48
CA LEU A 57 -8.62 2.27 -4.61
C LEU A 57 -8.36 0.81 -4.20
N ASN A 58 -7.35 0.55 -3.36
CA ASN A 58 -7.09 -0.79 -2.82
C ASN A 58 -8.24 -1.28 -1.92
N ILE A 59 -8.84 -0.41 -1.10
CA ILE A 59 -10.02 -0.76 -0.30
C ILE A 59 -11.20 -1.13 -1.21
N ILE A 60 -11.46 -0.34 -2.25
CA ILE A 60 -12.52 -0.61 -3.24
C ILE A 60 -12.29 -1.97 -3.90
N ALA A 61 -11.08 -2.25 -4.40
CA ALA A 61 -10.75 -3.53 -5.03
C ALA A 61 -11.05 -4.71 -4.11
N ASN A 62 -10.64 -4.64 -2.86
CA ASN A 62 -10.87 -5.70 -1.89
C ASN A 62 -12.36 -5.87 -1.52
N LEU A 63 -13.14 -4.79 -1.49
CA LEU A 63 -14.58 -4.87 -1.26
C LEU A 63 -15.29 -5.54 -2.45
N ILE A 64 -14.87 -5.22 -3.68
CA ILE A 64 -15.43 -5.84 -4.90
C ILE A 64 -15.14 -7.34 -4.93
N VAL A 65 -13.89 -7.76 -4.64
CA VAL A 65 -13.52 -9.18 -4.55
C VAL A 65 -14.36 -9.94 -3.52
N GLN A 66 -14.77 -9.26 -2.45
CA GLN A 66 -15.67 -9.82 -1.43
C GLN A 66 -17.16 -9.71 -1.81
N ASN A 67 -17.50 -9.40 -3.05
CA ASN A 67 -18.86 -9.19 -3.53
C ASN A 67 -19.63 -8.12 -2.72
N LYS A 68 -18.95 -7.05 -2.31
CA LYS A 68 -19.56 -5.92 -1.61
C LYS A 68 -19.84 -4.76 -2.57
N THR A 69 -20.97 -4.11 -2.38
CA THR A 69 -21.28 -2.86 -3.06
C THR A 69 -20.60 -1.71 -2.32
N VAL A 70 -20.00 -0.80 -3.08
CA VAL A 70 -19.23 0.35 -2.54
C VAL A 70 -19.87 1.65 -3.02
N ALA A 71 -20.13 2.57 -2.11
CA ALA A 71 -20.52 3.94 -2.45
C ALA A 71 -19.40 4.92 -2.08
N ILE A 72 -19.01 5.76 -3.05
CA ILE A 72 -18.03 6.83 -2.85
C ILE A 72 -18.78 8.15 -2.85
N VAL A 73 -18.72 8.85 -1.75
CA VAL A 73 -19.42 10.13 -1.56
C VAL A 73 -18.41 11.23 -1.27
N SER A 74 -18.53 12.36 -1.94
CA SER A 74 -17.74 13.55 -1.70
C SER A 74 -18.60 14.80 -1.85
N ASN A 75 -18.18 15.87 -1.20
CA ASN A 75 -18.78 17.20 -1.37
C ASN A 75 -18.33 17.88 -2.69
N THR A 76 -17.37 17.33 -3.41
CA THR A 76 -16.90 17.81 -4.71
C THR A 76 -16.95 16.71 -5.77
N ASN A 77 -17.48 17.03 -6.94
CA ASN A 77 -17.54 16.09 -8.06
C ASN A 77 -16.13 15.70 -8.55
N SER A 78 -15.17 16.61 -8.49
CA SER A 78 -13.79 16.37 -8.92
C SER A 78 -13.10 15.25 -8.12
N ALA A 79 -13.41 15.10 -6.84
CA ALA A 79 -12.84 14.01 -6.03
C ALA A 79 -13.38 12.64 -6.44
N VAL A 80 -14.68 12.56 -6.76
CA VAL A 80 -15.30 11.31 -7.25
C VAL A 80 -14.79 10.97 -8.65
N LEU A 81 -14.73 11.96 -9.56
CA LEU A 81 -14.19 11.79 -10.91
C LEU A 81 -12.73 11.31 -10.89
N ASN A 82 -11.90 11.83 -10.01
CA ASN A 82 -10.51 11.38 -9.87
C ASN A 82 -10.42 9.87 -9.55
N VAL A 83 -11.30 9.36 -8.69
CA VAL A 83 -11.34 7.92 -8.37
C VAL A 83 -11.80 7.12 -9.59
N GLN A 84 -12.86 7.59 -10.27
CA GLN A 84 -13.36 6.97 -11.49
C GLN A 84 -12.31 6.90 -12.60
N GLU A 85 -11.67 8.03 -12.93
CA GLU A 85 -10.61 8.10 -13.96
C GLU A 85 -9.48 7.12 -13.68
N LYS A 86 -9.09 6.99 -12.41
CA LYS A 86 -8.07 6.02 -12.03
C LYS A 86 -8.54 4.59 -12.23
N LEU A 87 -9.77 4.25 -11.82
CA LEU A 87 -10.33 2.91 -12.05
C LEU A 87 -10.44 2.61 -13.55
N GLN A 88 -10.88 3.57 -14.36
CA GLN A 88 -10.94 3.43 -15.83
C GLN A 88 -9.54 3.21 -16.43
N LYS A 89 -8.53 3.97 -15.98
CA LYS A 89 -7.15 3.83 -16.45
C LYS A 89 -6.58 2.43 -16.22
N TYR A 90 -7.01 1.77 -15.15
CA TYR A 90 -6.61 0.39 -14.84
C TYR A 90 -7.54 -0.67 -15.45
N GLY A 91 -8.50 -0.27 -16.30
CA GLY A 91 -9.42 -1.22 -16.97
C GLY A 91 -10.66 -1.60 -16.15
N TYR A 92 -10.86 -0.99 -14.98
CA TYR A 92 -11.99 -1.30 -14.08
C TYR A 92 -13.21 -0.37 -14.26
N GLY A 93 -13.29 0.33 -15.38
CA GLY A 93 -14.41 1.25 -15.65
C GLY A 93 -15.79 0.59 -15.64
N MET A 94 -15.86 -0.69 -16.03
CA MET A 94 -17.10 -1.45 -16.08
C MET A 94 -17.80 -1.67 -14.73
N VAL A 95 -17.03 -1.60 -13.61
CA VAL A 95 -17.59 -1.79 -12.26
C VAL A 95 -18.01 -0.49 -11.60
N VAL A 96 -17.93 0.65 -12.31
CA VAL A 96 -18.17 1.99 -11.76
C VAL A 96 -19.44 2.60 -12.33
N ALA A 97 -20.39 2.96 -11.46
CA ALA A 97 -21.57 3.73 -11.80
C ALA A 97 -21.46 5.17 -11.29
N LEU A 98 -21.54 6.17 -12.15
CA LEU A 98 -21.66 7.57 -11.77
C LEU A 98 -23.14 7.90 -11.59
N LEU A 99 -23.53 8.15 -10.33
CA LEU A 99 -24.93 8.40 -9.97
C LEU A 99 -25.17 9.83 -9.44
N GLY A 100 -24.18 10.73 -9.55
CA GLY A 100 -24.20 12.05 -8.90
C GLY A 100 -25.22 13.06 -9.45
N ASN A 101 -25.79 12.81 -10.63
CA ASN A 101 -26.87 13.65 -11.19
C ASN A 101 -27.76 12.82 -12.12
N SER A 102 -28.94 13.38 -12.45
CA SER A 102 -29.98 12.69 -13.26
C SER A 102 -29.49 12.30 -14.67
N ASN A 103 -28.63 13.11 -15.29
CA ASN A 103 -28.10 12.82 -16.62
C ASN A 103 -27.13 11.62 -16.56
N ASN A 104 -26.25 11.56 -15.57
CA ASN A 104 -25.32 10.44 -15.37
C ASN A 104 -26.08 9.12 -15.12
N ILE A 105 -27.16 9.19 -14.35
CA ILE A 105 -28.03 8.03 -14.10
C ILE A 105 -28.66 7.51 -15.40
N GLN A 106 -29.19 8.40 -16.23
CA GLN A 106 -29.78 8.02 -17.52
C GLN A 106 -28.74 7.42 -18.47
N THR A 107 -27.57 8.03 -18.57
CA THR A 107 -26.48 7.53 -19.40
C THR A 107 -26.03 6.13 -18.92
N PHE A 108 -25.80 5.96 -17.61
CA PHE A 108 -25.39 4.67 -17.05
C PHE A 108 -26.39 3.53 -17.37
N PHE A 109 -27.70 3.76 -17.16
CA PHE A 109 -28.72 2.76 -17.47
C PHE A 109 -28.95 2.58 -18.97
N GLY A 110 -28.63 3.57 -19.80
CA GLY A 110 -28.62 3.46 -21.26
C GLY A 110 -27.51 2.52 -21.70
N ASP A 111 -26.30 2.78 -21.27
CA ASP A 111 -25.08 2.02 -21.62
C ASP A 111 -25.16 0.55 -21.16
N LEU A 112 -25.73 0.27 -19.98
CA LEU A 112 -25.94 -1.08 -19.47
C LEU A 112 -26.82 -1.97 -20.38
N LYS A 113 -27.71 -1.38 -21.14
CA LYS A 113 -28.59 -2.15 -22.08
C LYS A 113 -27.81 -2.58 -23.33
N GLU A 114 -26.72 -1.93 -23.65
CA GLU A 114 -25.96 -2.12 -24.88
C GLU A 114 -24.72 -3.00 -24.73
N GLN A 115 -24.24 -3.18 -23.50
CA GLN A 115 -23.03 -3.97 -23.22
C GLN A 115 -23.36 -5.29 -22.50
N PRO A 116 -23.42 -6.42 -23.24
CA PRO A 116 -23.48 -7.73 -22.57
C PRO A 116 -22.22 -7.93 -21.74
N ILE A 117 -22.40 -8.33 -20.48
CA ILE A 117 -21.27 -8.73 -19.61
C ILE A 117 -20.58 -9.92 -20.28
N ASP A 118 -19.31 -9.74 -20.66
CA ASP A 118 -18.52 -10.81 -21.25
C ASP A 118 -18.30 -11.89 -20.19
N LYS A 119 -18.82 -13.09 -20.45
CA LYS A 119 -18.65 -14.26 -19.57
C LYS A 119 -17.19 -14.73 -19.45
N GLY A 120 -16.29 -14.19 -20.25
CA GLY A 120 -14.85 -14.47 -20.20
C GLY A 120 -14.15 -13.97 -18.93
N PHE A 121 -14.86 -13.20 -18.09
CA PHE A 121 -14.33 -12.76 -16.78
C PHE A 121 -14.71 -13.66 -15.61
N GLU A 122 -15.47 -14.74 -15.82
CA GLU A 122 -15.79 -15.70 -14.78
C GLU A 122 -14.64 -16.69 -14.61
N LEU A 123 -14.01 -16.68 -13.42
CA LEU A 123 -13.02 -17.68 -13.03
C LEU A 123 -13.74 -18.93 -12.52
N SER A 124 -13.21 -20.10 -12.84
CA SER A 124 -13.62 -21.35 -12.19
C SER A 124 -13.25 -21.33 -10.71
N LYS A 125 -13.86 -22.23 -9.92
CA LYS A 125 -13.54 -22.32 -8.50
C LYS A 125 -12.08 -22.73 -8.26
N GLU A 126 -11.54 -23.55 -9.12
CA GLU A 126 -10.16 -24.01 -9.10
C GLU A 126 -9.18 -22.88 -9.39
N GLU A 127 -9.43 -22.09 -10.43
CA GLU A 127 -8.62 -20.91 -10.77
C GLU A 127 -8.68 -19.84 -9.68
N LEU A 128 -9.85 -19.66 -9.06
CA LEU A 128 -9.98 -18.73 -7.93
C LEU A 128 -9.15 -19.18 -6.73
N ALA A 129 -9.23 -20.46 -6.35
CA ALA A 129 -8.47 -21.01 -5.24
C ALA A 129 -6.94 -20.93 -5.47
N GLU A 130 -6.49 -21.18 -6.69
CA GLU A 130 -5.08 -21.02 -7.09
C GLU A 130 -4.66 -19.55 -6.97
N ALA A 131 -5.45 -18.63 -7.48
CA ALA A 131 -5.19 -17.19 -7.37
C ALA A 131 -5.12 -16.72 -5.92
N GLU A 132 -6.04 -17.16 -5.05
CA GLU A 132 -6.02 -16.86 -3.62
C GLU A 132 -4.73 -17.34 -2.95
N SER A 133 -4.29 -18.57 -3.22
CA SER A 133 -3.05 -19.13 -2.68
C SER A 133 -1.81 -18.34 -3.13
N VAL A 134 -1.78 -17.92 -4.40
CA VAL A 134 -0.70 -17.07 -4.92
C VAL A 134 -0.69 -15.71 -4.22
N VAL A 135 -1.85 -15.11 -4.01
CA VAL A 135 -1.98 -13.80 -3.31
C VAL A 135 -1.50 -13.90 -1.86
N GLU A 136 -1.85 -14.95 -1.11
CA GLU A 136 -1.37 -15.17 0.25
C GLU A 136 0.15 -15.26 0.32
N ASN A 137 0.76 -16.00 -0.60
CA ASN A 137 2.22 -16.11 -0.68
C ASN A 137 2.87 -14.75 -1.00
N LEU A 138 2.32 -14.02 -1.96
CA LEU A 138 2.79 -12.67 -2.34
C LEU A 138 2.63 -11.67 -1.18
N ASP A 139 1.56 -11.73 -0.40
CA ASP A 139 1.37 -10.86 0.76
C ASP A 139 2.40 -11.13 1.86
N THR A 140 2.75 -12.40 2.06
CA THR A 140 3.82 -12.81 2.98
C THR A 140 5.17 -12.24 2.53
N ILE A 141 5.51 -12.37 1.25
CA ILE A 141 6.75 -11.84 0.68
C ILE A 141 6.77 -10.30 0.78
N LEU A 142 5.67 -9.65 0.46
CA LEU A 142 5.54 -8.19 0.55
C LEU A 142 5.79 -7.69 1.98
N THR A 143 5.21 -8.36 2.97
CA THR A 143 5.39 -8.05 4.39
C THR A 143 6.86 -8.19 4.81
N GLN A 144 7.53 -9.26 4.41
CA GLN A 144 8.97 -9.45 4.66
C GLN A 144 9.81 -8.36 3.98
N CYS A 145 9.48 -7.97 2.75
CA CYS A 145 10.16 -6.89 2.05
C CYS A 145 10.07 -5.56 2.81
N PHE A 146 8.91 -5.22 3.37
CA PHE A 146 8.76 -4.02 4.20
C PHE A 146 9.61 -4.11 5.48
N GLN A 147 9.61 -5.25 6.17
CA GLN A 147 10.43 -5.47 7.36
C GLN A 147 11.93 -5.31 7.07
N TYR A 148 12.42 -5.89 5.97
CA TYR A 148 13.82 -5.74 5.57
C TYR A 148 14.16 -4.31 5.16
N LYS A 149 13.24 -3.62 4.48
CA LYS A 149 13.42 -2.21 4.12
C LYS A 149 13.55 -1.31 5.35
N ASN A 150 12.72 -1.53 6.36
CA ASN A 150 12.79 -0.81 7.63
C ASN A 150 14.08 -1.11 8.38
N LYS A 151 14.47 -2.38 8.48
CA LYS A 151 15.73 -2.78 9.10
C LYS A 151 16.94 -2.14 8.39
N LEU A 152 16.91 -2.10 7.07
CA LEU A 152 17.95 -1.44 6.27
C LEU A 152 18.00 0.07 6.55
N ALA A 153 16.85 0.74 6.68
CA ALA A 153 16.80 2.16 7.01
C ALA A 153 17.42 2.44 8.38
N ILE A 154 17.07 1.66 9.41
CA ILE A 154 17.63 1.77 10.76
C ILE A 154 19.16 1.57 10.74
N LEU A 155 19.63 0.52 10.07
CA LEU A 155 21.07 0.24 9.97
C LEU A 155 21.84 1.34 9.24
N LYS A 156 21.23 1.95 8.22
CA LYS A 156 21.83 3.11 7.54
C LYS A 156 21.96 4.32 8.43
N THR A 157 20.94 4.60 9.25
CA THR A 157 21.01 5.70 10.23
C THR A 157 22.10 5.43 11.27
N GLN A 158 22.13 4.24 11.87
CA GLN A 158 23.16 3.85 12.82
C GLN A 158 24.58 3.93 12.24
N LEU A 159 24.75 3.57 10.97
CA LEU A 159 26.03 3.69 10.28
C LEU A 159 26.44 5.16 10.13
N LEU A 160 25.50 6.02 9.72
CA LEU A 160 25.77 7.45 9.57
C LEU A 160 26.16 8.09 10.90
N ASP A 161 25.43 7.78 11.99
CA ASP A 161 25.72 8.26 13.33
C ASP A 161 27.13 7.83 13.77
N ALA A 162 27.49 6.56 13.56
CA ALA A 162 28.81 6.05 13.87
C ALA A 162 29.92 6.69 13.00
N GLU A 163 29.65 7.02 11.76
CA GLU A 163 30.59 7.72 10.87
C GLU A 163 30.83 9.16 11.34
N ILE A 164 29.77 9.85 11.79
CA ILE A 164 29.88 11.21 12.36
C ILE A 164 30.69 11.16 13.66
N GLU A 165 30.37 10.26 14.59
CA GLU A 165 31.09 10.11 15.86
C GLU A 165 32.58 9.80 15.63
N PHE A 166 32.88 8.88 14.70
CA PHE A 166 34.23 8.57 14.33
C PHE A 166 35.00 9.77 13.75
N SER A 167 34.33 10.60 12.94
CA SER A 167 34.92 11.82 12.38
C SER A 167 35.30 12.84 13.48
N HIS A 168 34.47 12.97 14.52
CA HIS A 168 34.73 13.83 15.67
C HIS A 168 35.93 13.32 16.48
N ILE A 169 35.96 12.03 16.82
CA ILE A 169 37.11 11.43 17.56
C ILE A 169 38.41 11.63 16.78
N LYS A 170 38.38 11.46 15.45
CA LYS A 170 39.56 11.66 14.59
C LYS A 170 40.05 13.11 14.57
N SER A 171 39.13 14.09 14.74
CA SER A 171 39.49 15.51 14.76
C SER A 171 40.01 15.99 16.12
N GLU A 172 39.58 15.39 17.22
CA GLU A 172 39.87 15.85 18.59
C GLU A 172 41.11 15.19 19.23
N GLN A 173 41.50 13.98 18.79
CA GLN A 173 42.61 13.25 19.36
C GLN A 173 43.76 13.03 18.35
N PRO A 174 45.03 13.29 18.70
CA PRO A 174 46.17 12.88 17.89
C PRO A 174 46.31 11.34 17.98
N ILE A 175 45.63 10.64 17.10
CA ILE A 175 45.67 9.18 17.03
C ILE A 175 47.07 8.78 16.51
N SER A 176 47.77 7.88 17.23
CA SER A 176 49.07 7.37 16.76
C SER A 176 48.95 6.73 15.38
N GLU A 177 49.97 6.86 14.52
CA GLU A 177 49.95 6.41 13.14
C GLU A 177 49.59 4.91 12.99
N ASN A 178 49.97 4.07 13.97
CA ASN A 178 49.63 2.65 13.96
C ASN A 178 48.11 2.39 14.14
N ILE A 179 47.46 3.15 15.02
CA ILE A 179 46.01 3.04 15.24
C ILE A 179 45.25 3.60 14.04
N LYS A 180 45.75 4.68 13.40
CA LYS A 180 45.18 5.19 12.13
C LYS A 180 45.19 4.13 11.02
N ALA A 181 46.31 3.42 10.83
CA ALA A 181 46.45 2.39 9.82
C ALA A 181 45.51 1.20 10.06
N GLU A 182 45.26 0.83 11.31
CA GLU A 182 44.30 -0.25 11.64
C GLU A 182 42.85 0.15 11.49
N LEU A 183 42.50 1.37 11.87
CA LEU A 183 41.17 1.95 11.68
C LEU A 183 40.84 2.14 10.20
N ASP A 184 41.79 2.64 9.40
CA ASP A 184 41.63 2.79 7.96
C ASP A 184 41.43 1.42 7.25
N LYS A 185 42.15 0.36 7.67
CA LYS A 185 41.91 -1.00 7.17
C LYS A 185 40.53 -1.55 7.50
N LYS A 186 40.04 -1.32 8.72
CA LYS A 186 38.66 -1.69 9.11
C LYS A 186 37.62 -0.89 8.35
N PHE A 187 37.85 0.40 8.13
CA PHE A 187 36.96 1.29 7.38
C PHE A 187 36.92 0.91 5.90
N TYR A 188 38.07 0.60 5.28
CA TYR A 188 38.14 0.13 3.89
C TYR A 188 37.42 -1.22 3.68
N ARG A 189 37.52 -2.15 4.61
CA ARG A 189 36.77 -3.41 4.56
C ARG A 189 35.27 -3.18 4.61
N LYS A 190 34.81 -2.28 5.48
CA LYS A 190 33.40 -1.94 5.63
C LYS A 190 32.86 -1.19 4.42
N TRP A 191 33.66 -0.27 3.86
CA TRP A 191 33.32 0.46 2.63
C TRP A 191 33.25 -0.47 1.39
N ALA A 192 34.15 -1.42 1.26
CA ALA A 192 34.17 -2.41 0.19
C ALA A 192 32.92 -3.33 0.26
N CYS A 193 32.50 -3.76 1.46
CA CYS A 193 31.25 -4.49 1.66
C CYS A 193 30.02 -3.67 1.26
N ASN A 194 29.98 -2.38 1.64
CA ASN A 194 28.86 -1.50 1.28
C ASN A 194 28.79 -1.20 -0.22
N LYS A 195 29.94 -1.13 -0.90
CA LYS A 195 30.00 -0.94 -2.35
C LYS A 195 29.56 -2.21 -3.10
N ALA A 196 29.87 -3.39 -2.60
CA ALA A 196 29.40 -4.67 -3.15
C ALA A 196 27.90 -4.86 -2.99
N LEU A 197 27.30 -4.35 -1.91
CA LEU A 197 25.84 -4.33 -1.67
C LEU A 197 25.07 -3.33 -2.55
N LYS A 198 25.74 -2.32 -3.10
CA LYS A 198 25.11 -1.34 -4.03
C LYS A 198 25.12 -1.78 -5.49
N LEU A 199 25.82 -2.86 -5.80
CA LEU A 199 25.99 -3.42 -7.16
C LEU A 199 25.12 -4.66 -7.41
N LYS A 200 24.23 -5.00 -6.47
CA LYS A 200 23.16 -5.99 -6.60
C LYS A 200 21.82 -5.29 -6.46
#